data_a62067678d14f59a8353bb6e0afdd465
#
_entry.id   a62067678d14f59a8353bb6e0afdd465
#
_cell.length_a   1.000
_cell.length_b   1.000
_cell.length_c   1.000
_cell.angle_alpha   90.00
_cell.angle_beta   90.00
_cell.angle_gamma   90.00
#
_symmetry.space_group_name_H-M   'P 1'
#
loop_
_entity.id
_entity.type
_entity.pdbx_description
1 polymer ?
#
loop_
_entity_poly.entity_id
_entity_poly.type
_entity_poly.pdbx_seq_one_letter_code
_entity_poly.pdbx_strand_id
1 'polypeptide(L)'
;MKSFALIGAAGYIAPRHIQAIKEVGGDLVAAVDPHDSVGRLDKYFPECHYFKEIERFDRHLDKLRRVGEGVDYVSICSPNYLHDAHIRLALRNNADAICEKPVVVNPWNFNALQDLERETSRKVWTVFQLRLLSHLIELKEKFASGGPYRVKLDYITPRGRWYAYSWKGSREQSGGKLMNIGVHLFDLLLWLFGDAVSGHVDSKNDKTIQGCMILERAHVEWRLSLDGNLLPLDANGPSLRVLEVGDERIEFSQGFTDLHTKVYERILAGKGFTLDDAKPSIDLIHKLSTKGLY
;
A
#
# COMPACT_ATOMS: atom_id res chain seq x y z
N MET A 1 26.24 -3.28 3.86
CA MET A 1 25.23 -2.92 2.83
C MET A 1 24.07 -3.88 3.00
N LYS A 2 22.83 -3.42 2.95
CA LYS A 2 21.65 -4.29 3.07
C LYS A 2 21.32 -4.92 1.72
N SER A 3 20.96 -6.21 1.72
CA SER A 3 20.62 -6.97 0.53
C SER A 3 19.11 -7.13 0.39
N PHE A 4 18.63 -6.98 -0.85
CA PHE A 4 17.21 -7.01 -1.19
C PHE A 4 16.92 -8.03 -2.28
N ALA A 5 15.69 -8.55 -2.27
CA ALA A 5 15.08 -9.21 -3.41
C ALA A 5 13.74 -8.53 -3.75
N LEU A 6 13.26 -8.66 -5.00
CA LEU A 6 12.07 -7.97 -5.48
C LEU A 6 11.13 -8.92 -6.21
N ILE A 7 9.87 -8.95 -5.80
CA ILE A 7 8.79 -9.70 -6.45
C ILE A 7 7.87 -8.73 -7.18
N GLY A 8 7.58 -8.98 -8.45
CA GLY A 8 6.77 -8.13 -9.31
C GLY A 8 7.58 -7.03 -10.01
N ALA A 9 8.79 -7.37 -10.49
CA ALA A 9 9.79 -6.44 -11.01
C ALA A 9 9.34 -5.68 -12.28
N ALA A 10 8.45 -6.23 -13.10
CA ALA A 10 7.87 -5.58 -14.28
C ALA A 10 6.63 -4.72 -13.96
N GLY A 11 6.15 -4.74 -12.70
CA GLY A 11 4.96 -4.02 -12.26
C GLY A 11 5.13 -2.50 -12.31
N TYR A 12 3.99 -1.78 -12.41
CA TYR A 12 3.95 -0.31 -12.47
C TYR A 12 4.65 0.37 -11.29
N ILE A 13 4.60 -0.21 -10.09
CA ILE A 13 5.17 0.37 -8.87
C ILE A 13 6.64 -0.02 -8.65
N ALA A 14 7.08 -1.14 -9.23
CA ALA A 14 8.43 -1.68 -9.04
C ALA A 14 9.57 -0.67 -9.29
N PRO A 15 9.48 0.24 -10.31
CA PRO A 15 10.52 1.25 -10.52
C PRO A 15 10.80 2.13 -9.33
N ARG A 16 9.77 2.43 -8.50
CA ARG A 16 9.94 3.25 -7.29
C ARG A 16 10.66 2.49 -6.19
N HIS A 17 10.41 1.18 -6.08
CA HIS A 17 11.13 0.31 -5.16
C HIS A 17 12.58 0.11 -5.57
N ILE A 18 12.85 -0.15 -6.86
CA ILE A 18 14.21 -0.27 -7.41
C ILE A 18 15.01 1.00 -7.12
N GLN A 19 14.41 2.18 -7.38
CA GLN A 19 15.04 3.46 -7.08
C GLN A 19 15.28 3.64 -5.58
N ALA A 20 14.29 3.36 -4.75
CA ALA A 20 14.42 3.47 -3.29
C ALA A 20 15.54 2.57 -2.73
N ILE A 21 15.63 1.31 -3.19
CA ILE A 21 16.71 0.39 -2.80
C ILE A 21 18.08 1.01 -3.15
N LYS A 22 18.21 1.59 -4.34
CA LYS A 22 19.46 2.25 -4.76
C LYS A 22 19.79 3.46 -3.91
N GLU A 23 18.80 4.31 -3.64
CA GLU A 23 18.98 5.57 -2.89
C GLU A 23 19.33 5.34 -1.43
N VAL A 24 18.82 4.26 -0.81
CA VAL A 24 19.22 3.89 0.57
C VAL A 24 20.54 3.12 0.64
N GLY A 25 21.27 2.99 -0.47
CA GLY A 25 22.55 2.27 -0.53
C GLY A 25 22.40 0.75 -0.40
N GLY A 26 21.24 0.20 -0.76
CA GLY A 26 21.00 -1.24 -0.78
C GLY A 26 21.50 -1.90 -2.06
N ASP A 27 21.61 -3.23 -2.02
CA ASP A 27 21.90 -4.07 -3.18
C ASP A 27 20.70 -4.96 -3.51
N LEU A 28 20.30 -5.01 -4.79
CA LEU A 28 19.23 -5.86 -5.29
C LEU A 28 19.82 -7.12 -5.93
N VAL A 29 19.88 -8.21 -5.17
CA VAL A 29 20.53 -9.45 -5.59
C VAL A 29 19.66 -10.35 -6.45
N ALA A 30 18.34 -10.31 -6.29
CA ALA A 30 17.41 -11.16 -7.04
C ALA A 30 16.09 -10.45 -7.33
N ALA A 31 15.50 -10.69 -8.50
CA ALA A 31 14.20 -10.19 -8.88
C ALA A 31 13.38 -11.25 -9.63
N VAL A 32 12.05 -11.21 -9.48
CA VAL A 32 11.14 -12.11 -10.19
C VAL A 32 9.93 -11.39 -10.74
N ASP A 33 9.57 -11.72 -11.97
CA ASP A 33 8.29 -11.38 -12.61
C ASP A 33 8.01 -12.35 -13.75
N PRO A 34 6.79 -12.84 -13.96
CA PRO A 34 6.46 -13.67 -15.11
C PRO A 34 6.65 -12.94 -16.47
N HIS A 35 6.63 -11.61 -16.46
CA HIS A 35 6.89 -10.75 -17.62
C HIS A 35 8.33 -10.26 -17.61
N ASP A 36 8.98 -10.24 -18.79
CA ASP A 36 10.38 -9.88 -18.97
C ASP A 36 10.64 -8.39 -19.30
N SER A 37 9.64 -7.55 -19.08
CA SER A 37 9.79 -6.08 -19.24
C SER A 37 10.54 -5.46 -18.06
N VAL A 38 11.73 -5.95 -17.77
CA VAL A 38 12.53 -5.62 -16.56
C VAL A 38 13.83 -4.85 -16.88
N GLY A 39 13.99 -4.30 -18.08
CA GLY A 39 15.22 -3.59 -18.52
C GLY A 39 15.63 -2.41 -17.63
N ARG A 40 14.77 -2.02 -16.66
CA ARG A 40 15.16 -1.03 -15.64
C ARG A 40 16.19 -1.56 -14.65
N LEU A 41 16.30 -2.88 -14.48
CA LEU A 41 17.33 -3.49 -13.66
C LEU A 41 18.73 -3.15 -14.18
N ASP A 42 18.92 -3.12 -15.49
CA ASP A 42 20.20 -2.81 -16.13
C ASP A 42 20.75 -1.44 -15.71
N LYS A 43 19.86 -0.48 -15.47
CA LYS A 43 20.23 0.89 -15.06
C LYS A 43 20.75 0.97 -13.63
N TYR A 44 20.20 0.15 -12.72
CA TYR A 44 20.44 0.29 -11.28
C TYR A 44 21.17 -0.89 -10.67
N PHE A 45 20.89 -2.11 -11.14
CA PHE A 45 21.38 -3.37 -10.60
C PHE A 45 21.64 -4.40 -11.74
N PRO A 46 22.62 -4.17 -12.62
CA PRO A 46 22.88 -5.03 -13.78
C PRO A 46 23.25 -6.46 -13.40
N GLU A 47 23.80 -6.68 -12.21
CA GLU A 47 24.19 -8.00 -11.70
C GLU A 47 23.03 -8.75 -10.97
N CYS A 48 21.82 -8.17 -10.94
CA CYS A 48 20.66 -8.76 -10.30
C CYS A 48 20.24 -10.05 -11.00
N HIS A 49 20.13 -11.16 -10.27
CA HIS A 49 19.59 -12.41 -10.80
C HIS A 49 18.10 -12.28 -11.09
N TYR A 50 17.68 -12.50 -12.33
CA TYR A 50 16.30 -12.41 -12.75
C TYR A 50 15.66 -13.79 -12.97
N PHE A 51 14.42 -13.95 -12.49
CA PHE A 51 13.62 -15.17 -12.60
C PHE A 51 12.24 -14.88 -13.18
N LYS A 52 11.71 -15.80 -13.98
CA LYS A 52 10.33 -15.74 -14.48
C LYS A 52 9.35 -16.51 -13.59
N GLU A 53 9.84 -17.53 -12.91
CA GLU A 53 9.04 -18.42 -12.06
C GLU A 53 9.36 -18.18 -10.58
N ILE A 54 8.30 -18.03 -9.78
CA ILE A 54 8.41 -17.77 -8.34
C ILE A 54 9.09 -18.94 -7.61
N GLU A 55 8.89 -20.18 -8.07
CA GLU A 55 9.48 -21.39 -7.49
C GLU A 55 11.01 -21.43 -7.67
N ARG A 56 11.50 -20.93 -8.80
CA ARG A 56 12.95 -20.83 -9.05
C ARG A 56 13.57 -19.70 -8.22
N PHE A 57 12.87 -18.60 -8.09
CA PHE A 57 13.27 -17.49 -7.23
C PHE A 57 13.30 -17.92 -5.76
N ASP A 58 12.28 -18.60 -5.25
CA ASP A 58 12.24 -19.13 -3.88
C ASP A 58 13.40 -20.07 -3.59
N ARG A 59 13.68 -21.05 -4.48
CA ARG A 59 14.84 -21.93 -4.36
C ARG A 59 16.17 -21.18 -4.37
N HIS A 60 16.26 -20.10 -5.14
CA HIS A 60 17.47 -19.28 -5.16
C HIS A 60 17.68 -18.56 -3.82
N LEU A 61 16.63 -17.96 -3.25
CA LEU A 61 16.69 -17.33 -1.92
C LEU A 61 17.03 -18.34 -0.82
N ASP A 62 16.42 -19.54 -0.86
CA ASP A 62 16.74 -20.61 0.09
C ASP A 62 18.21 -21.06 -0.03
N LYS A 63 18.74 -21.17 -1.27
CA LYS A 63 20.17 -21.47 -1.50
C LYS A 63 21.06 -20.40 -0.88
N LEU A 64 20.79 -19.12 -1.13
CA LEU A 64 21.55 -18.01 -0.55
C LEU A 64 21.51 -18.06 0.98
N ARG A 65 20.32 -18.27 1.55
CA ARG A 65 20.14 -18.39 3.01
C ARG A 65 21.00 -19.51 3.61
N ARG A 66 21.05 -20.69 2.96
CA ARG A 66 21.79 -21.86 3.43
C ARG A 66 23.31 -21.66 3.43
N VAL A 67 23.82 -20.82 2.54
CA VAL A 67 25.26 -20.52 2.48
C VAL A 67 25.64 -19.25 3.26
N GLY A 68 24.69 -18.66 4.01
CA GLY A 68 24.93 -17.47 4.83
C GLY A 68 24.87 -16.14 4.06
N GLU A 69 24.42 -16.17 2.80
CA GLU A 69 24.29 -15.01 1.91
C GLU A 69 22.81 -14.59 1.72
N GLY A 70 21.94 -14.95 2.67
CA GLY A 70 20.51 -14.65 2.61
C GLY A 70 20.22 -13.15 2.51
N VAL A 71 19.12 -12.81 1.84
CA VAL A 71 18.70 -11.40 1.72
C VAL A 71 18.12 -10.87 3.03
N ASP A 72 18.36 -9.59 3.33
CA ASP A 72 17.76 -8.94 4.51
C ASP A 72 16.27 -8.66 4.31
N TYR A 73 15.88 -8.26 3.09
CA TYR A 73 14.53 -7.80 2.75
C TYR A 73 14.03 -8.38 1.43
N VAL A 74 12.72 -8.67 1.37
CA VAL A 74 12.01 -8.95 0.10
C VAL A 74 10.95 -7.88 -0.12
N SER A 75 11.11 -7.08 -1.18
CA SER A 75 10.14 -6.09 -1.62
C SER A 75 9.06 -6.75 -2.48
N ILE A 76 7.79 -6.53 -2.14
CA ILE A 76 6.64 -7.21 -2.75
C ILE A 76 5.77 -6.18 -3.48
N CYS A 77 5.82 -6.24 -4.82
CA CYS A 77 5.12 -5.37 -5.77
C CYS A 77 4.15 -6.16 -6.68
N SER A 78 3.85 -7.38 -6.31
CA SER A 78 2.95 -8.29 -7.04
C SER A 78 1.48 -7.83 -6.97
N PRO A 79 0.55 -8.47 -7.68
CA PRO A 79 -0.88 -8.25 -7.50
C PRO A 79 -1.35 -8.54 -6.07
N ASN A 80 -2.33 -7.77 -5.58
CA ASN A 80 -2.76 -7.76 -4.18
C ASN A 80 -3.06 -9.14 -3.59
N TYR A 81 -3.71 -10.04 -4.36
CA TYR A 81 -4.09 -11.38 -3.89
C TYR A 81 -2.90 -12.31 -3.63
N LEU A 82 -1.72 -11.96 -4.16
CA LEU A 82 -0.48 -12.71 -3.98
C LEU A 82 0.35 -12.22 -2.79
N HIS A 83 0.02 -11.07 -2.22
CA HIS A 83 0.83 -10.47 -1.16
C HIS A 83 1.01 -11.41 0.03
N ASP A 84 -0.07 -12.05 0.53
CA ASP A 84 0.01 -12.99 1.66
C ASP A 84 1.02 -14.14 1.39
N ALA A 85 0.93 -14.75 0.20
CA ALA A 85 1.83 -15.84 -0.17
C ALA A 85 3.30 -15.39 -0.27
N HIS A 86 3.53 -14.21 -0.85
CA HIS A 86 4.87 -13.65 -1.00
C HIS A 86 5.48 -13.12 0.30
N ILE A 87 4.66 -12.61 1.22
CA ILE A 87 5.08 -12.29 2.58
C ILE A 87 5.57 -13.56 3.28
N ARG A 88 4.79 -14.64 3.22
CA ARG A 88 5.18 -15.95 3.81
C ARG A 88 6.48 -16.48 3.20
N LEU A 89 6.67 -16.34 1.89
CA LEU A 89 7.92 -16.69 1.22
C LEU A 89 9.09 -15.90 1.80
N ALA A 90 8.96 -14.58 1.95
CA ALA A 90 10.01 -13.74 2.52
C ALA A 90 10.38 -14.16 3.94
N LEU A 91 9.39 -14.26 4.84
CA LEU A 91 9.62 -14.61 6.24
C LEU A 91 10.26 -15.98 6.41
N ARG A 92 9.82 -16.99 5.63
CA ARG A 92 10.41 -18.35 5.65
C ARG A 92 11.83 -18.40 5.10
N ASN A 93 12.19 -17.48 4.20
CA ASN A 93 13.57 -17.30 3.75
C ASN A 93 14.41 -16.46 4.72
N ASN A 94 13.89 -16.19 5.92
CA ASN A 94 14.56 -15.42 6.96
C ASN A 94 14.85 -13.96 6.56
N ALA A 95 13.96 -13.36 5.75
CA ALA A 95 14.00 -11.97 5.31
C ALA A 95 12.79 -11.20 5.81
N ASP A 96 12.94 -9.92 6.10
CA ASP A 96 11.81 -9.04 6.34
C ASP A 96 11.05 -8.78 5.03
N ALA A 97 9.73 -8.66 5.08
CA ALA A 97 8.90 -8.34 3.93
C ALA A 97 8.61 -6.83 3.87
N ILE A 98 8.84 -6.17 2.72
CA ILE A 98 8.39 -4.82 2.43
C ILE A 98 7.25 -4.93 1.42
N CYS A 99 6.01 -4.82 1.87
CA CYS A 99 4.85 -5.12 1.05
C CYS A 99 4.09 -3.86 0.63
N GLU A 100 3.79 -3.76 -0.67
CA GLU A 100 2.83 -2.78 -1.17
C GLU A 100 1.45 -2.97 -0.52
N LYS A 101 0.71 -1.88 -0.46
CA LYS A 101 -0.66 -1.91 0.06
C LYS A 101 -1.66 -2.43 -1.00
N PRO A 102 -2.75 -3.05 -0.59
CA PRO A 102 -3.04 -3.55 0.75
C PRO A 102 -2.15 -4.74 1.09
N VAL A 103 -1.69 -4.84 2.32
CA VAL A 103 -0.82 -5.96 2.74
C VAL A 103 -1.51 -7.32 2.59
N VAL A 104 -2.83 -7.38 2.74
CA VAL A 104 -3.71 -8.51 2.42
C VAL A 104 -5.05 -8.00 1.86
N VAL A 105 -5.74 -8.83 1.09
CA VAL A 105 -7.09 -8.51 0.58
C VAL A 105 -8.21 -8.94 1.53
N ASN A 106 -7.91 -9.82 2.49
CA ASN A 106 -8.85 -10.35 3.48
C ASN A 106 -8.25 -10.28 4.89
N PRO A 107 -9.02 -9.86 5.91
CA PRO A 107 -8.51 -9.74 7.27
C PRO A 107 -8.16 -11.08 7.94
N TRP A 108 -8.71 -12.19 7.48
CA TRP A 108 -8.46 -13.53 8.07
C TRP A 108 -6.98 -13.94 8.02
N ASN A 109 -6.20 -13.41 7.09
CA ASN A 109 -4.79 -13.74 6.97
C ASN A 109 -3.90 -13.01 7.98
N PHE A 110 -4.40 -11.97 8.64
CA PHE A 110 -3.59 -11.17 9.56
C PHE A 110 -2.99 -11.96 10.70
N ASN A 111 -3.83 -12.70 11.44
CA ASN A 111 -3.36 -13.46 12.60
C ASN A 111 -2.27 -14.46 12.20
N ALA A 112 -2.46 -15.15 11.07
CA ALA A 112 -1.48 -16.11 10.58
C ALA A 112 -0.16 -15.45 10.13
N LEU A 113 -0.19 -14.21 9.63
CA LEU A 113 1.02 -13.45 9.33
C LEU A 113 1.72 -12.96 10.61
N GLN A 114 0.96 -12.50 11.62
CA GLN A 114 1.52 -12.14 12.93
C GLN A 114 2.14 -13.34 13.65
N ASP A 115 1.51 -14.53 13.54
CA ASP A 115 2.08 -15.77 14.06
C ASP A 115 3.42 -16.07 13.38
N LEU A 116 3.48 -15.95 12.05
CA LEU A 116 4.69 -16.20 11.28
C LEU A 116 5.80 -15.16 11.56
N GLU A 117 5.46 -13.89 11.80
CA GLU A 117 6.43 -12.89 12.29
C GLU A 117 7.09 -13.34 13.61
N ARG A 118 6.26 -13.87 14.54
CA ARG A 118 6.76 -14.37 15.84
C ARG A 118 7.63 -15.62 15.69
N GLU A 119 7.20 -16.56 14.86
CA GLU A 119 7.94 -17.81 14.60
C GLU A 119 9.30 -17.54 13.94
N THR A 120 9.36 -16.64 12.98
CA THR A 120 10.57 -16.34 12.21
C THR A 120 11.43 -15.24 12.82
N SER A 121 10.90 -14.47 13.77
CA SER A 121 11.51 -13.23 14.29
C SER A 121 11.80 -12.22 13.16
N ARG A 122 11.01 -12.26 12.09
CA ARG A 122 11.07 -11.32 10.95
C ARG A 122 9.85 -10.42 10.94
N LYS A 123 9.94 -9.31 10.21
CA LYS A 123 8.91 -8.27 10.18
C LYS A 123 8.27 -8.13 8.82
N VAL A 124 7.00 -7.73 8.85
CA VAL A 124 6.25 -7.26 7.68
C VAL A 124 6.08 -5.75 7.77
N TRP A 125 6.61 -5.05 6.78
CA TRP A 125 6.54 -3.61 6.64
C TRP A 125 5.56 -3.25 5.53
N THR A 126 4.60 -2.38 5.81
CA THR A 126 3.58 -1.94 4.83
C THR A 126 3.94 -0.58 4.26
N VAL A 127 3.73 -0.40 2.96
CA VAL A 127 4.02 0.88 2.28
C VAL A 127 2.84 1.84 2.41
N PHE A 128 2.81 2.63 3.49
CA PHE A 128 1.85 3.72 3.72
C PHE A 128 2.48 5.09 3.47
N GLN A 129 2.89 5.32 2.24
CA GLN A 129 3.64 6.52 1.86
C GLN A 129 2.90 7.84 2.12
N LEU A 130 1.56 7.88 2.15
CA LEU A 130 0.81 9.12 2.45
C LEU A 130 1.11 9.66 3.85
N ARG A 131 1.34 8.78 4.82
CA ARG A 131 1.71 9.17 6.18
C ARG A 131 3.08 9.89 6.28
N LEU A 132 3.83 9.96 5.17
CA LEU A 132 5.14 10.63 5.09
C LEU A 132 5.11 11.95 4.32
N LEU A 133 3.96 12.39 3.88
CA LEU A 133 3.80 13.74 3.31
C LEU A 133 3.86 14.77 4.45
N SER A 134 4.79 15.74 4.36
CA SER A 134 5.04 16.69 5.44
C SER A 134 3.79 17.45 5.88
N HIS A 135 3.01 17.96 4.94
CA HIS A 135 1.76 18.64 5.24
C HIS A 135 0.69 17.73 5.90
N LEU A 136 0.68 16.42 5.62
CA LEU A 136 -0.22 15.48 6.32
C LEU A 136 0.28 15.15 7.72
N ILE A 137 1.58 15.20 7.96
CA ILE A 137 2.17 15.07 9.30
C ILE A 137 1.77 16.30 10.15
N GLU A 138 1.87 17.50 9.61
CA GLU A 138 1.43 18.74 10.27
C GLU A 138 -0.07 18.69 10.61
N LEU A 139 -0.90 18.16 9.68
CA LEU A 139 -2.33 17.97 9.95
C LEU A 139 -2.59 16.95 11.06
N LYS A 140 -1.79 15.87 11.11
CA LYS A 140 -1.89 14.88 12.19
C LYS A 140 -1.67 15.51 13.56
N GLU A 141 -0.68 16.38 13.67
CA GLU A 141 -0.38 17.14 14.89
C GLU A 141 -1.53 18.11 15.21
N LYS A 142 -1.99 18.86 14.22
CA LYS A 142 -3.10 19.83 14.34
C LYS A 142 -4.40 19.19 14.83
N PHE A 143 -4.74 18.00 14.32
CA PHE A 143 -5.97 17.27 14.66
C PHE A 143 -5.75 16.18 15.71
N ALA A 144 -4.63 16.17 16.42
CA ALA A 144 -4.35 15.20 17.49
C ALA A 144 -5.28 15.36 18.69
N SER A 145 -5.82 16.57 18.92
CA SER A 145 -6.77 16.90 19.98
C SER A 145 -7.97 17.67 19.42
N GLY A 146 -9.05 17.73 20.19
CA GLY A 146 -10.28 18.39 19.77
C GLY A 146 -11.21 17.48 18.97
N GLY A 147 -12.20 18.08 18.33
CA GLY A 147 -13.27 17.37 17.60
C GLY A 147 -14.58 17.22 18.40
N PRO A 148 -15.57 16.50 17.86
CA PRO A 148 -15.51 15.84 16.53
C PRO A 148 -15.49 16.86 15.39
N TYR A 149 -14.59 16.63 14.44
CA TYR A 149 -14.46 17.44 13.23
C TYR A 149 -15.48 17.02 12.17
N ARG A 150 -16.00 17.96 11.40
CA ARG A 150 -16.71 17.66 10.16
C ARG A 150 -15.69 17.53 9.03
N VAL A 151 -15.67 16.37 8.40
CA VAL A 151 -14.67 16.04 7.38
C VAL A 151 -15.38 15.61 6.10
N LYS A 152 -14.92 16.14 4.98
CA LYS A 152 -15.30 15.63 3.65
C LYS A 152 -14.06 15.22 2.90
N LEU A 153 -14.09 14.06 2.26
CA LEU A 153 -12.96 13.55 1.49
C LEU A 153 -13.40 13.13 0.10
N ASP A 154 -12.84 13.80 -0.91
CA ASP A 154 -12.96 13.45 -2.31
C ASP A 154 -11.67 12.83 -2.83
N TYR A 155 -11.75 11.56 -3.26
CA TYR A 155 -10.65 10.83 -3.86
C TYR A 155 -11.04 10.39 -5.28
N ILE A 156 -10.73 11.24 -6.26
CA ILE A 156 -11.04 11.00 -7.66
C ILE A 156 -9.75 10.62 -8.39
N THR A 157 -9.69 9.39 -8.88
CA THR A 157 -8.50 8.85 -9.56
C THR A 157 -8.92 8.08 -10.81
N PRO A 158 -9.14 8.78 -11.92
CA PRO A 158 -9.63 8.20 -13.16
C PRO A 158 -8.81 7.00 -13.63
N ARG A 159 -9.49 6.02 -14.19
CA ARG A 159 -8.89 4.85 -14.80
C ARG A 159 -9.51 4.60 -16.17
N GLY A 160 -8.65 4.26 -17.13
CA GLY A 160 -9.09 3.84 -18.46
C GLY A 160 -9.76 2.47 -18.44
N ARG A 161 -10.29 2.05 -19.59
CA ARG A 161 -10.96 0.75 -19.76
C ARG A 161 -10.09 -0.44 -19.36
N TRP A 162 -8.77 -0.33 -19.53
CA TRP A 162 -7.79 -1.36 -19.14
C TRP A 162 -7.94 -1.82 -17.67
N TYR A 163 -8.38 -0.93 -16.79
CA TYR A 163 -8.52 -1.22 -15.37
C TYR A 163 -9.51 -2.36 -15.13
N ALA A 164 -10.64 -2.37 -15.84
CA ALA A 164 -11.67 -3.40 -15.73
C ALA A 164 -11.19 -4.78 -16.24
N TYR A 165 -10.30 -4.80 -17.23
CA TYR A 165 -9.75 -6.03 -17.81
C TYR A 165 -8.49 -6.55 -17.12
N SER A 166 -7.89 -5.74 -16.24
CA SER A 166 -6.72 -6.15 -15.45
C SER A 166 -7.14 -6.80 -14.13
N TRP A 167 -6.20 -7.44 -13.46
CA TRP A 167 -6.40 -7.97 -12.11
C TRP A 167 -6.95 -6.90 -11.12
N LYS A 168 -6.67 -5.62 -11.37
CA LYS A 168 -7.12 -4.49 -10.54
C LYS A 168 -8.63 -4.30 -10.57
N GLY A 169 -9.31 -4.67 -11.66
CA GLY A 169 -10.76 -4.65 -11.79
C GLY A 169 -11.45 -5.86 -11.15
N SER A 170 -10.74 -6.98 -10.99
CA SER A 170 -11.27 -8.18 -10.33
C SER A 170 -11.38 -7.96 -8.83
N ARG A 171 -12.57 -8.20 -8.26
CA ARG A 171 -12.77 -8.14 -6.80
C ARG A 171 -11.97 -9.21 -6.05
N GLU A 172 -11.85 -10.40 -6.63
CA GLU A 172 -11.12 -11.52 -6.03
C GLU A 172 -9.62 -11.23 -5.97
N GLN A 173 -9.07 -10.63 -7.02
CA GLN A 173 -7.63 -10.39 -7.13
C GLN A 173 -7.17 -9.08 -6.47
N SER A 174 -8.01 -8.05 -6.50
CA SER A 174 -7.64 -6.73 -5.98
C SER A 174 -8.26 -6.40 -4.62
N GLY A 175 -9.27 -7.14 -4.17
CA GLY A 175 -10.13 -6.79 -3.05
C GLY A 175 -11.21 -5.76 -3.42
N GLY A 176 -11.33 -5.39 -4.70
CA GLY A 176 -12.26 -4.39 -5.21
C GLY A 176 -11.76 -2.95 -5.01
N LYS A 177 -12.56 -1.98 -5.45
CA LYS A 177 -12.17 -0.55 -5.46
C LYS A 177 -11.83 -0.01 -4.07
N LEU A 178 -12.60 -0.38 -3.04
CA LEU A 178 -12.34 0.07 -1.67
C LEU A 178 -11.00 -0.42 -1.14
N MET A 179 -10.63 -1.68 -1.41
CA MET A 179 -9.37 -2.24 -0.97
C MET A 179 -8.20 -1.76 -1.84
N ASN A 180 -8.32 -1.84 -3.16
CA ASN A 180 -7.21 -1.53 -4.06
C ASN A 180 -6.79 -0.05 -4.05
N ILE A 181 -7.79 0.85 -4.02
CA ILE A 181 -7.58 2.29 -4.09
C ILE A 181 -7.94 2.96 -2.77
N GLY A 182 -9.08 2.59 -2.19
CA GLY A 182 -9.60 3.20 -0.99
C GLY A 182 -8.76 2.95 0.26
N VAL A 183 -7.91 1.91 0.29
CA VAL A 183 -7.05 1.66 1.45
C VAL A 183 -6.21 2.87 1.85
N HIS A 184 -5.69 3.62 0.90
CA HIS A 184 -4.97 4.87 1.19
C HIS A 184 -5.82 5.93 1.85
N LEU A 185 -7.07 6.04 1.40
CA LEU A 185 -8.05 6.97 1.90
C LEU A 185 -8.46 6.63 3.34
N PHE A 186 -8.82 5.38 3.57
CA PHE A 186 -9.25 4.92 4.89
C PHE A 186 -8.10 4.89 5.89
N ASP A 187 -6.91 4.48 5.45
CA ASP A 187 -5.71 4.54 6.27
C ASP A 187 -5.40 5.99 6.71
N LEU A 188 -5.46 6.94 5.79
CA LEU A 188 -5.23 8.36 6.09
C LEU A 188 -6.26 8.89 7.10
N LEU A 189 -7.55 8.60 6.91
CA LEU A 189 -8.61 9.06 7.81
C LEU A 189 -8.46 8.49 9.22
N LEU A 190 -8.21 7.18 9.33
CA LEU A 190 -7.96 6.53 10.61
C LEU A 190 -6.71 7.09 11.28
N TRP A 191 -5.65 7.27 10.53
CA TRP A 191 -4.40 7.84 11.05
C TRP A 191 -4.59 9.27 11.56
N LEU A 192 -5.36 10.12 10.87
CA LEU A 192 -5.62 11.50 11.29
C LEU A 192 -6.56 11.59 12.48
N PHE A 193 -7.68 10.85 12.46
CA PHE A 193 -8.83 11.10 13.33
C PHE A 193 -9.17 9.97 14.32
N GLY A 194 -8.39 8.90 14.34
CA GLY A 194 -8.60 7.76 15.24
C GLY A 194 -9.47 6.67 14.64
N ASP A 195 -9.81 5.68 15.47
CA ASP A 195 -10.47 4.47 15.02
C ASP A 195 -11.93 4.70 14.58
N ALA A 196 -12.42 3.80 13.72
CA ALA A 196 -13.78 3.86 13.22
C ALA A 196 -14.78 3.29 14.25
N VAL A 197 -15.75 4.12 14.63
CA VAL A 197 -16.86 3.76 15.53
C VAL A 197 -17.99 3.13 14.74
N SER A 198 -18.36 3.74 13.62
CA SER A 198 -19.38 3.24 12.69
C SER A 198 -19.19 3.76 11.28
N GLY A 199 -19.87 3.15 10.31
CA GLY A 199 -19.80 3.63 8.93
C GLY A 199 -20.72 2.86 8.00
N HIS A 200 -21.03 3.47 6.85
CA HIS A 200 -21.85 2.86 5.82
C HIS A 200 -21.52 3.37 4.42
N VAL A 201 -21.97 2.60 3.46
CA VAL A 201 -21.94 2.96 2.03
C VAL A 201 -23.32 3.47 1.65
N ASP A 202 -23.41 4.73 1.24
CA ASP A 202 -24.67 5.35 0.81
C ASP A 202 -25.04 4.95 -0.61
N SER A 203 -24.05 4.95 -1.51
CA SER A 203 -24.26 4.55 -2.89
C SER A 203 -23.01 3.93 -3.50
N LYS A 204 -23.26 3.08 -4.50
CA LYS A 204 -22.22 2.36 -5.23
C LYS A 204 -22.66 2.11 -6.66
N ASN A 205 -21.81 2.49 -7.61
CA ASN A 205 -21.93 2.13 -9.02
C ASN A 205 -20.60 1.62 -9.57
N ASP A 206 -20.52 1.41 -10.89
CA ASP A 206 -19.32 0.86 -11.52
C ASP A 206 -18.06 1.71 -11.34
N LYS A 207 -18.21 3.03 -11.19
CA LYS A 207 -17.07 3.95 -11.10
C LYS A 207 -16.92 4.59 -9.73
N THR A 208 -18.03 4.84 -9.02
CA THR A 208 -18.06 5.65 -7.79
C THR A 208 -18.62 4.86 -6.63
N ILE A 209 -18.04 5.04 -5.46
CA ILE A 209 -18.55 4.58 -4.18
C ILE A 209 -18.45 5.76 -3.22
N GLN A 210 -19.51 6.01 -2.47
CA GLN A 210 -19.53 7.05 -1.46
C GLN A 210 -20.27 6.57 -0.20
N GLY A 211 -19.98 7.23 0.91
CA GLY A 211 -20.59 6.87 2.19
C GLY A 211 -20.18 7.83 3.29
N CYS A 212 -20.62 7.47 4.50
CA CYS A 212 -20.28 8.20 5.70
C CYS A 212 -19.62 7.28 6.73
N MET A 213 -18.89 7.87 7.68
CA MET A 213 -18.36 7.18 8.83
C MET A 213 -18.19 8.11 10.03
N ILE A 214 -18.26 7.54 11.21
CA ILE A 214 -17.92 8.18 12.47
C ILE A 214 -16.59 7.60 12.94
N LEU A 215 -15.62 8.47 13.13
CA LEU A 215 -14.34 8.17 13.75
C LEU A 215 -14.32 8.77 15.15
N GLU A 216 -13.34 8.37 15.98
CA GLU A 216 -13.23 8.91 17.36
C GLU A 216 -13.27 10.44 17.42
N ARG A 217 -12.65 11.12 16.42
CA ARG A 217 -12.53 12.58 16.36
C ARG A 217 -13.11 13.23 15.12
N ALA A 218 -13.88 12.49 14.29
CA ALA A 218 -14.47 13.07 13.09
C ALA A 218 -15.76 12.39 12.63
N HIS A 219 -16.65 13.20 12.04
CA HIS A 219 -17.75 12.75 11.21
C HIS A 219 -17.34 12.97 9.76
N VAL A 220 -17.23 11.88 9.00
CA VAL A 220 -16.61 11.89 7.66
C VAL A 220 -17.64 11.53 6.60
N GLU A 221 -17.79 12.40 5.60
CA GLU A 221 -18.38 12.08 4.30
C GLU A 221 -17.23 11.77 3.33
N TRP A 222 -17.31 10.63 2.65
CA TRP A 222 -16.23 10.24 1.73
C TRP A 222 -16.77 9.79 0.37
N ARG A 223 -16.00 10.10 -0.67
CA ARG A 223 -16.25 9.68 -2.04
C ARG A 223 -14.98 9.17 -2.69
N LEU A 224 -15.04 7.95 -3.25
CA LEU A 224 -14.01 7.35 -4.07
C LEU A 224 -14.54 7.17 -5.49
N SER A 225 -13.87 7.76 -6.49
CA SER A 225 -14.31 7.66 -7.88
C SER A 225 -13.17 7.37 -8.86
N LEU A 226 -13.49 6.56 -9.87
CA LEU A 226 -12.67 6.30 -11.06
C LEU A 226 -13.18 7.10 -12.28
N ASP A 227 -14.20 7.92 -12.10
CA ASP A 227 -14.82 8.69 -13.19
C ASP A 227 -14.09 10.01 -13.41
N GLY A 228 -13.46 10.16 -14.58
CA GLY A 228 -12.78 11.39 -14.99
C GLY A 228 -13.72 12.58 -15.18
N ASN A 229 -15.01 12.33 -15.42
CA ASN A 229 -16.00 13.42 -15.55
C ASN A 229 -16.26 14.16 -14.23
N LEU A 230 -15.83 13.60 -13.10
CA LEU A 230 -15.93 14.24 -11.79
C LEU A 230 -14.71 15.11 -11.45
N LEU A 231 -13.67 15.13 -12.30
CA LEU A 231 -12.57 16.07 -12.12
C LEU A 231 -13.03 17.48 -12.48
N PRO A 232 -12.73 18.49 -11.64
CA PRO A 232 -12.93 19.90 -12.00
C PRO A 232 -12.17 20.25 -13.28
N LEU A 233 -12.69 21.20 -14.05
CA LEU A 233 -12.04 21.66 -15.29
C LEU A 233 -10.68 22.31 -15.05
N ASP A 234 -10.47 22.86 -13.87
CA ASP A 234 -9.25 23.51 -13.39
C ASP A 234 -8.35 22.56 -12.58
N ALA A 235 -8.62 21.25 -12.59
CA ALA A 235 -7.81 20.29 -11.86
C ALA A 235 -6.35 20.27 -12.35
N ASN A 236 -5.41 20.47 -11.44
CA ASN A 236 -3.96 20.52 -11.71
C ASN A 236 -3.33 19.13 -11.91
N GLY A 237 -4.06 18.16 -12.50
CA GLY A 237 -3.50 16.83 -12.73
C GLY A 237 -4.53 15.75 -13.04
N PRO A 238 -4.07 14.51 -13.25
CA PRO A 238 -4.91 13.40 -13.66
C PRO A 238 -5.73 12.78 -12.50
N SER A 239 -5.65 13.32 -11.30
CA SER A 239 -6.39 12.87 -10.11
C SER A 239 -6.60 14.03 -9.15
N LEU A 240 -7.67 13.96 -8.35
CA LEU A 240 -7.97 14.92 -7.29
C LEU A 240 -8.09 14.18 -5.97
N ARG A 241 -7.38 14.65 -4.96
CA ARG A 241 -7.46 14.17 -3.58
C ARG A 241 -7.56 15.38 -2.66
N VAL A 242 -8.75 15.58 -2.12
CA VAL A 242 -9.07 16.75 -1.29
C VAL A 242 -9.66 16.28 0.03
N LEU A 243 -9.12 16.81 1.10
CA LEU A 243 -9.65 16.69 2.45
C LEU A 243 -10.15 18.08 2.87
N GLU A 244 -11.43 18.18 3.22
CA GLU A 244 -12.01 19.39 3.81
C GLU A 244 -12.29 19.10 5.28
N VAL A 245 -11.79 19.96 6.19
CA VAL A 245 -11.98 19.86 7.64
C VAL A 245 -12.51 21.21 8.14
N GLY A 246 -13.79 21.29 8.43
CA GLY A 246 -14.46 22.58 8.65
C GLY A 246 -14.34 23.47 7.40
N ASP A 247 -13.75 24.65 7.56
CA ASP A 247 -13.53 25.60 6.47
C ASP A 247 -12.17 25.43 5.75
N GLU A 248 -11.34 24.51 6.21
CA GLU A 248 -10.00 24.25 5.65
C GLU A 248 -10.06 23.23 4.54
N ARG A 249 -9.55 23.59 3.35
CA ARG A 249 -9.44 22.72 2.19
C ARG A 249 -8.00 22.37 1.90
N ILE A 250 -7.69 21.09 1.93
CA ILE A 250 -6.34 20.53 1.80
C ILE A 250 -6.31 19.61 0.58
N GLU A 251 -5.53 19.98 -0.43
CA GLU A 251 -5.28 19.14 -1.58
C GLU A 251 -3.95 18.40 -1.44
N PHE A 252 -3.98 17.06 -1.60
CA PHE A 252 -2.81 16.19 -1.52
C PHE A 252 -2.66 15.31 -2.77
N SER A 253 -3.02 15.86 -3.93
CA SER A 253 -2.90 15.17 -5.23
C SER A 253 -1.47 15.05 -5.74
N GLN A 254 -0.54 15.87 -5.22
CA GLN A 254 0.86 15.99 -5.63
C GLN A 254 1.82 15.66 -4.47
N GLY A 255 3.12 15.71 -4.73
CA GLY A 255 4.14 15.53 -3.69
C GLY A 255 4.53 14.08 -3.43
N PHE A 256 4.27 13.16 -4.37
CA PHE A 256 4.59 11.73 -4.23
C PHE A 256 6.02 11.37 -4.65
N THR A 257 6.86 12.36 -4.94
CA THR A 257 8.27 12.15 -5.25
C THR A 257 8.99 11.67 -3.99
N ASP A 258 9.89 10.71 -4.13
CA ASP A 258 10.77 10.17 -3.08
C ASP A 258 10.09 9.55 -1.83
N LEU A 259 8.76 9.42 -1.82
CA LEU A 259 8.07 8.84 -0.67
C LEU A 259 8.44 7.38 -0.43
N HIS A 260 8.73 6.61 -1.49
CA HIS A 260 9.17 5.23 -1.32
C HIS A 260 10.55 5.20 -0.65
N THR A 261 11.48 6.06 -1.05
CA THR A 261 12.80 6.19 -0.41
C THR A 261 12.65 6.49 1.09
N LYS A 262 11.80 7.45 1.46
CA LYS A 262 11.49 7.74 2.86
C LYS A 262 10.89 6.55 3.61
N VAL A 263 10.04 5.73 2.94
CA VAL A 263 9.54 4.48 3.54
C VAL A 263 10.69 3.53 3.83
N TYR A 264 11.60 3.33 2.87
CA TYR A 264 12.76 2.45 3.04
C TYR A 264 13.71 2.95 4.14
N GLU A 265 14.03 4.23 4.18
CA GLU A 265 14.82 4.85 5.26
C GLU A 265 14.23 4.56 6.64
N ARG A 266 12.91 4.71 6.79
CA ARG A 266 12.22 4.40 8.04
C ARG A 266 12.28 2.92 8.39
N ILE A 267 12.10 2.02 7.42
CA ILE A 267 12.20 0.58 7.61
C ILE A 267 13.60 0.20 8.07
N LEU A 268 14.64 0.71 7.42
CA LEU A 268 16.03 0.46 7.80
C LEU A 268 16.37 0.99 9.19
N ALA A 269 15.69 2.04 9.63
CA ALA A 269 15.78 2.59 11.00
C ALA A 269 14.89 1.83 12.02
N GLY A 270 14.20 0.75 11.63
CA GLY A 270 13.26 0.00 12.47
C GLY A 270 11.97 0.75 12.82
N LYS A 271 11.62 1.80 12.06
CA LYS A 271 10.46 2.69 12.26
C LYS A 271 9.44 2.62 11.12
N GLY A 272 9.47 1.55 10.33
CA GLY A 272 8.49 1.32 9.26
C GLY A 272 7.08 1.10 9.81
N PHE A 273 6.07 1.09 8.93
CA PHE A 273 4.69 0.77 9.30
C PHE A 273 4.50 -0.74 9.31
N THR A 274 3.95 -1.26 10.40
CA THR A 274 3.82 -2.69 10.70
C THR A 274 2.50 -3.28 10.20
N LEU A 275 2.28 -4.56 10.44
CA LEU A 275 0.97 -5.19 10.27
C LEU A 275 -0.10 -4.52 11.14
N ASP A 276 0.23 -4.18 12.39
CA ASP A 276 -0.72 -3.53 13.31
C ASP A 276 -1.15 -2.16 12.79
N ASP A 277 -0.27 -1.42 12.13
CA ASP A 277 -0.63 -0.17 11.45
C ASP A 277 -1.61 -0.38 10.28
N ALA A 278 -1.53 -1.52 9.59
CA ALA A 278 -2.36 -1.81 8.42
C ALA A 278 -3.74 -2.39 8.80
N LYS A 279 -3.83 -3.10 9.91
CA LYS A 279 -5.03 -3.84 10.32
C LYS A 279 -6.29 -2.99 10.38
N PRO A 280 -6.31 -1.79 11.01
CA PRO A 280 -7.53 -0.99 11.14
C PRO A 280 -8.18 -0.64 9.80
N SER A 281 -7.38 -0.24 8.82
CA SER A 281 -7.89 0.14 7.49
C SER A 281 -8.45 -1.06 6.71
N ILE A 282 -7.84 -2.23 6.83
CA ILE A 282 -8.32 -3.46 6.18
C ILE A 282 -9.60 -3.97 6.84
N ASP A 283 -9.67 -3.97 8.16
CA ASP A 283 -10.87 -4.36 8.90
C ASP A 283 -12.05 -3.44 8.58
N LEU A 284 -11.82 -2.12 8.53
CA LEU A 284 -12.82 -1.13 8.15
C LEU A 284 -13.35 -1.38 6.72
N ILE A 285 -12.45 -1.56 5.75
CA ILE A 285 -12.82 -1.82 4.36
C ILE A 285 -13.59 -3.13 4.23
N HIS A 286 -13.20 -4.16 4.96
CA HIS A 286 -13.89 -5.44 4.97
C HIS A 286 -15.33 -5.28 5.47
N LYS A 287 -15.54 -4.57 6.58
CA LYS A 287 -16.88 -4.28 7.14
C LYS A 287 -17.74 -3.50 6.14
N LEU A 288 -17.22 -2.41 5.55
CA LEU A 288 -17.92 -1.61 4.53
C LEU A 288 -18.27 -2.42 3.28
N SER A 289 -17.40 -3.37 2.88
CA SER A 289 -17.58 -4.17 1.69
C SER A 289 -18.58 -5.32 1.84
N THR A 290 -18.76 -5.84 3.07
CA THR A 290 -19.55 -7.05 3.36
C THR A 290 -20.89 -6.73 4.03
N LYS A 291 -20.89 -5.79 4.95
CA LYS A 291 -22.09 -5.46 5.75
C LYS A 291 -22.81 -4.21 5.22
N GLY A 292 -22.14 -3.37 4.48
CA GLY A 292 -22.65 -2.10 3.98
C GLY A 292 -22.89 -1.05 5.08
N LEU A 293 -23.26 -1.51 6.27
CA LEU A 293 -23.49 -0.75 7.51
C LEU A 293 -22.91 -1.52 8.69
N TYR A 294 -22.22 -0.85 9.61
CA TYR A 294 -21.78 -1.44 10.88
C TYR A 294 -21.79 -0.40 12.01
#